data_c6dde069ff6f2fdc92a9a841606eeab2
#
_entry.id   c6dde069ff6f2fdc92a9a841606eeab2
#
_cell.length_a   1.000
_cell.length_b   1.000
_cell.length_c   1.000
_cell.angle_alpha   90.00
_cell.angle_beta   90.00
_cell.angle_gamma   90.00
#
_symmetry.space_group_name_H-M   'P 1'
#
loop_
_entity.id
_entity.type
_entity.pdbx_description
1 polymer ?
#
loop_
_entity_poly.entity_id
_entity_poly.type
_entity_poly.pdbx_seq_one_letter_code
_entity_poly.pdbx_strand_id
1 'polypeptide(L)'
;LWLHDWVVKPELRKVSGVAEVNSWGGYEKQYHVVVAPEALLKYDLTLGDVFEALEKNNQNVGGGVLTSGGQSQLVHGLGRVASIEQIENVVVSAFDGAPIRIRDVAQKVKVDHEIRRGAVTADGRGEVVLGLAFMLMGENAQAVTEELKERLVGIRKSLPEDVVVEVVYDRTELTSEVISTVQHNLLAGALLVVLVLFVLLGNVRAGLLVALAIPLAMLFALIGMYEFAIAASLLSLGAIDFGIIVDGSVVMTEANMRNLAQRARALGRPLTKDERLSVVAESGKQVARPIVFGMAIIMVVFFPVLALQGIEGKMFRPMAWTFIFALGGALLIALTLSPVLGYYFLPKRVREREGLVARAMNRVYSWFLAIALRVRWIVLSGAVLLLVAAGWTATRLGGEFIPRLSEGAVVLNTIRLAGVSIEESVRYNTRIEELLLEEFPDEIRHVWSRIGTAEIATDPMGTELTDIFLSLKPRSEWTRAATQAELVAAMQATVDDLPGLNIVATQPIEMRLNEMASGIRSDIGIKIDGDDFDELVRISDDVQRILVDIPGQSDVAVDQVTGQPTLRIRVDPDALGRVGVSGREVLEFVE
;
A
#
# COMPACT_ATOMS: atom_id res chain seq x y z
N LEU A 1 -24.26 -10.49 -1.38
CA LEU A 1 -23.76 -9.95 -2.66
C LEU A 1 -24.74 -8.93 -3.25
N TRP A 2 -26.04 -9.22 -3.43
CA TRP A 2 -27.00 -8.29 -4.04
C TRP A 2 -27.02 -6.89 -3.39
N LEU A 3 -27.03 -6.80 -2.05
CA LEU A 3 -26.95 -5.51 -1.34
C LEU A 3 -25.64 -4.77 -1.62
N HIS A 4 -24.53 -5.52 -1.73
CA HIS A 4 -23.26 -4.94 -2.08
C HIS A 4 -23.30 -4.33 -3.48
N ASP A 5 -23.72 -5.10 -4.49
CA ASP A 5 -23.66 -4.70 -5.90
C ASP A 5 -24.66 -3.59 -6.26
N TRP A 6 -25.85 -3.57 -5.62
CA TRP A 6 -26.92 -2.65 -5.98
C TRP A 6 -27.10 -1.48 -5.03
N VAL A 7 -26.54 -1.53 -3.80
CA VAL A 7 -26.65 -0.45 -2.81
C VAL A 7 -25.29 0.10 -2.46
N VAL A 8 -24.34 -0.74 -2.02
CA VAL A 8 -23.05 -0.28 -1.49
C VAL A 8 -22.11 0.16 -2.62
N LYS A 9 -21.85 -0.71 -3.59
CA LYS A 9 -20.93 -0.47 -4.72
C LYS A 9 -21.28 0.79 -5.52
N PRO A 10 -22.55 1.04 -5.93
CA PRO A 10 -22.90 2.26 -6.66
C PRO A 10 -22.69 3.55 -5.87
N GLU A 11 -22.92 3.51 -4.55
CA GLU A 11 -22.73 4.67 -3.70
C GLU A 11 -21.23 4.98 -3.46
N LEU A 12 -20.40 3.96 -3.29
CA LEU A 12 -18.96 4.12 -3.15
C LEU A 12 -18.31 4.60 -4.46
N ARG A 13 -18.80 4.16 -5.62
CA ARG A 13 -18.32 4.64 -6.94
C ARG A 13 -18.62 6.10 -7.24
N LYS A 14 -19.53 6.76 -6.50
CA LYS A 14 -19.80 8.21 -6.63
C LYS A 14 -18.73 9.07 -5.97
N VAL A 15 -17.88 8.49 -5.13
CA VAL A 15 -16.79 9.21 -4.47
C VAL A 15 -15.75 9.61 -5.51
N SER A 16 -15.36 10.88 -5.50
CA SER A 16 -14.36 11.41 -6.42
C SER A 16 -13.01 10.71 -6.22
N GLY A 17 -12.35 10.34 -7.31
CA GLY A 17 -11.08 9.59 -7.25
C GLY A 17 -11.20 8.08 -7.11
N VAL A 18 -12.41 7.52 -6.96
CA VAL A 18 -12.63 6.07 -7.03
C VAL A 18 -12.74 5.63 -8.48
N ALA A 19 -11.89 4.69 -8.88
CA ALA A 19 -11.90 4.11 -10.23
C ALA A 19 -12.96 3.00 -10.34
N GLU A 20 -12.98 2.07 -9.38
CA GLU A 20 -13.86 0.90 -9.34
C GLU A 20 -14.01 0.41 -7.90
N VAL A 21 -15.09 -0.33 -7.66
CA VAL A 21 -15.29 -1.13 -6.45
C VAL A 21 -15.54 -2.56 -6.90
N ASN A 22 -14.56 -3.44 -6.66
CA ASN A 22 -14.63 -4.84 -7.04
C ASN A 22 -15.31 -5.65 -5.93
N SER A 23 -16.16 -6.59 -6.33
CA SER A 23 -16.87 -7.50 -5.44
C SER A 23 -16.12 -8.82 -5.34
N TRP A 24 -16.01 -9.38 -4.13
CA TRP A 24 -15.39 -10.68 -3.90
C TRP A 24 -16.22 -11.48 -2.89
N GLY A 25 -16.49 -12.75 -3.21
CA GLY A 25 -17.30 -13.63 -2.36
C GLY A 25 -18.81 -13.37 -2.45
N GLY A 26 -19.56 -14.17 -1.70
CA GLY A 26 -21.01 -14.17 -1.72
C GLY A 26 -21.60 -14.95 -2.89
N TYR A 27 -22.91 -14.95 -2.96
CA TYR A 27 -23.65 -15.76 -3.93
C TYR A 27 -24.46 -14.88 -4.86
N GLU A 28 -24.26 -15.05 -6.18
CA GLU A 28 -25.15 -14.46 -7.17
C GLU A 28 -26.38 -15.35 -7.34
N LYS A 29 -27.56 -14.76 -7.14
CA LYS A 29 -28.84 -15.47 -7.26
C LYS A 29 -29.14 -15.78 -8.70
N GLN A 30 -29.36 -17.07 -9.02
CA GLN A 30 -29.75 -17.55 -10.32
C GLN A 30 -31.04 -18.38 -10.23
N TYR A 31 -31.76 -18.49 -11.36
CA TYR A 31 -32.86 -19.40 -11.52
C TYR A 31 -32.42 -20.58 -12.40
N HIS A 32 -32.31 -21.76 -11.80
CA HIS A 32 -31.88 -22.96 -12.50
C HIS A 32 -33.13 -23.73 -13.01
N VAL A 33 -33.17 -23.96 -14.31
CA VAL A 33 -34.13 -24.82 -14.97
C VAL A 33 -33.45 -26.16 -15.22
N VAL A 34 -33.74 -27.15 -14.38
CA VAL A 34 -33.20 -28.50 -14.53
C VAL A 34 -34.10 -29.29 -15.45
N VAL A 35 -33.63 -29.52 -16.67
CA VAL A 35 -34.43 -30.20 -17.72
C VAL A 35 -34.37 -31.70 -17.54
N ALA A 36 -35.48 -32.39 -17.80
CA ALA A 36 -35.59 -33.85 -17.81
C ALA A 36 -35.35 -34.39 -19.23
N PRO A 37 -34.25 -35.14 -19.50
CA PRO A 37 -33.98 -35.65 -20.84
C PRO A 37 -35.10 -36.50 -21.42
N GLU A 38 -35.78 -37.30 -20.58
CA GLU A 38 -36.89 -38.14 -20.99
C GLU A 38 -38.11 -37.33 -21.45
N ALA A 39 -38.32 -36.15 -20.83
CA ALA A 39 -39.40 -35.25 -21.23
C ALA A 39 -39.07 -34.54 -22.55
N LEU A 40 -37.82 -34.18 -22.79
CA LEU A 40 -37.39 -33.63 -24.08
C LEU A 40 -37.63 -34.64 -25.20
N LEU A 41 -37.21 -35.89 -25.04
CA LEU A 41 -37.41 -36.95 -26.00
C LEU A 41 -38.91 -37.23 -26.26
N LYS A 42 -39.75 -37.19 -25.22
CA LYS A 42 -41.18 -37.40 -25.33
C LYS A 42 -41.86 -36.36 -26.23
N TYR A 43 -41.42 -35.12 -26.21
CA TYR A 43 -42.01 -34.00 -26.94
C TYR A 43 -41.21 -33.63 -28.19
N ASP A 44 -40.21 -34.42 -28.57
CA ASP A 44 -39.29 -34.17 -29.71
C ASP A 44 -38.64 -32.76 -29.65
N LEU A 45 -38.17 -32.40 -28.45
CA LEU A 45 -37.51 -31.12 -28.17
C LEU A 45 -36.04 -31.33 -27.87
N THR A 46 -35.25 -30.30 -28.16
CA THR A 46 -33.81 -30.20 -27.79
C THR A 46 -33.64 -29.27 -26.60
N LEU A 47 -32.46 -29.31 -25.97
CA LEU A 47 -32.09 -28.36 -24.94
C LEU A 47 -32.01 -26.92 -25.52
N GLY A 48 -31.56 -26.80 -26.78
CA GLY A 48 -31.53 -25.54 -27.52
C GLY A 48 -32.90 -24.89 -27.65
N ASP A 49 -33.98 -25.69 -27.87
CA ASP A 49 -35.35 -25.17 -27.95
C ASP A 49 -35.80 -24.58 -26.61
N VAL A 50 -35.42 -25.20 -25.49
CA VAL A 50 -35.69 -24.70 -24.13
C VAL A 50 -34.94 -23.38 -23.88
N PHE A 51 -33.66 -23.32 -24.23
CA PHE A 51 -32.84 -22.13 -24.09
C PHE A 51 -33.42 -20.97 -24.93
N GLU A 52 -33.71 -21.20 -26.22
CA GLU A 52 -34.26 -20.20 -27.11
C GLU A 52 -35.62 -19.69 -26.62
N ALA A 53 -36.45 -20.57 -26.07
CA ALA A 53 -37.74 -20.19 -25.50
C ALA A 53 -37.60 -19.30 -24.27
N LEU A 54 -36.66 -19.60 -23.38
CA LEU A 54 -36.35 -18.77 -22.21
C LEU A 54 -35.81 -17.41 -22.63
N GLU A 55 -34.89 -17.34 -23.58
CA GLU A 55 -34.32 -16.09 -24.10
C GLU A 55 -35.39 -15.19 -24.74
N LYS A 56 -36.25 -15.76 -25.63
CA LYS A 56 -37.31 -15.03 -26.31
C LYS A 56 -38.38 -14.49 -25.36
N ASN A 57 -38.62 -15.17 -24.24
CA ASN A 57 -39.66 -14.80 -23.26
C ASN A 57 -39.11 -14.02 -22.05
N ASN A 58 -37.87 -13.54 -22.10
CA ASN A 58 -37.22 -12.79 -21.00
C ASN A 58 -36.71 -11.41 -21.43
N GLN A 59 -37.52 -10.67 -22.20
CA GLN A 59 -37.12 -9.37 -22.73
C GLN A 59 -38.15 -8.29 -22.44
N ASN A 60 -37.68 -7.08 -22.06
CA ASN A 60 -38.50 -5.88 -22.03
C ASN A 60 -38.32 -5.10 -23.34
N VAL A 61 -39.41 -4.58 -23.88
CA VAL A 61 -39.40 -3.82 -25.14
C VAL A 61 -39.99 -2.43 -24.94
N GLY A 62 -39.26 -1.41 -25.44
CA GLY A 62 -39.80 -0.05 -25.51
C GLY A 62 -40.79 0.09 -26.69
N GLY A 63 -42.06 0.40 -26.40
CA GLY A 63 -43.12 0.57 -27.41
C GLY A 63 -43.27 1.99 -27.94
N GLY A 64 -42.38 2.92 -27.61
CA GLY A 64 -42.46 4.34 -28.01
C GLY A 64 -43.44 5.14 -27.13
N VAL A 65 -44.05 6.17 -27.72
CA VAL A 65 -44.93 7.13 -27.01
C VAL A 65 -46.29 7.22 -27.66
N LEU A 66 -47.32 7.09 -26.85
CA LEU A 66 -48.71 7.35 -27.25
C LEU A 66 -49.10 8.76 -26.81
N THR A 67 -49.63 9.56 -27.74
CA THR A 67 -50.15 10.91 -27.45
C THR A 67 -51.70 10.84 -27.45
N SER A 68 -52.29 11.09 -26.30
CA SER A 68 -53.75 11.12 -26.16
C SER A 68 -54.16 12.20 -25.17
N GLY A 69 -55.19 12.98 -25.51
CA GLY A 69 -55.73 14.02 -24.62
C GLY A 69 -54.74 15.11 -24.19
N GLY A 70 -53.70 15.41 -25.02
CA GLY A 70 -52.66 16.38 -24.68
C GLY A 70 -51.56 15.86 -23.77
N GLN A 71 -51.55 14.58 -23.44
CA GLN A 71 -50.51 13.90 -22.64
C GLN A 71 -49.72 12.91 -23.49
N SER A 72 -48.42 12.82 -23.23
CA SER A 72 -47.54 11.79 -23.78
C SER A 72 -47.40 10.66 -22.77
N GLN A 73 -47.78 9.44 -23.21
CA GLN A 73 -47.67 8.23 -22.41
C GLN A 73 -46.58 7.34 -22.99
N LEU A 74 -45.59 6.96 -22.16
CA LEU A 74 -44.55 6.01 -22.55
C LEU A 74 -45.11 4.59 -22.53
N VAL A 75 -44.97 3.85 -23.62
CA VAL A 75 -45.36 2.45 -23.70
C VAL A 75 -44.19 1.55 -23.35
N HIS A 76 -44.37 0.69 -22.37
CA HIS A 76 -43.38 -0.27 -21.92
C HIS A 76 -43.98 -1.68 -22.01
N GLY A 77 -43.42 -2.52 -22.87
CA GLY A 77 -43.70 -3.95 -22.91
C GLY A 77 -42.86 -4.66 -21.85
N LEU A 78 -43.49 -5.19 -20.81
CA LEU A 78 -42.82 -5.92 -19.74
C LEU A 78 -42.92 -7.42 -20.02
N GLY A 79 -41.82 -8.04 -20.47
CA GLY A 79 -41.73 -9.47 -20.75
C GLY A 79 -40.65 -10.20 -19.94
N ARG A 80 -39.91 -9.49 -19.07
CA ARG A 80 -38.92 -10.14 -18.20
C ARG A 80 -39.60 -10.98 -17.15
N VAL A 81 -39.15 -12.24 -17.04
CA VAL A 81 -39.59 -13.14 -15.98
C VAL A 81 -39.00 -12.72 -14.63
N ALA A 82 -39.82 -12.72 -13.59
CA ALA A 82 -39.43 -12.27 -12.24
C ALA A 82 -39.71 -13.32 -11.15
N SER A 83 -40.33 -14.45 -11.49
CA SER A 83 -40.66 -15.51 -10.54
C SER A 83 -40.51 -16.90 -11.15
N ILE A 84 -40.33 -17.91 -10.30
CA ILE A 84 -40.30 -19.32 -10.71
C ILE A 84 -41.55 -19.66 -11.49
N GLU A 85 -42.72 -19.25 -11.01
CA GLU A 85 -44.01 -19.54 -11.67
C GLU A 85 -44.08 -18.96 -13.10
N GLN A 86 -43.54 -17.76 -13.33
CA GLN A 86 -43.44 -17.16 -14.65
C GLN A 86 -42.52 -17.96 -15.56
N ILE A 87 -41.35 -18.41 -15.04
CA ILE A 87 -40.43 -19.28 -15.78
C ILE A 87 -41.11 -20.60 -16.14
N GLU A 88 -41.75 -21.26 -15.20
CA GLU A 88 -42.46 -22.53 -15.42
C GLU A 88 -43.55 -22.42 -16.47
N ASN A 89 -44.16 -21.24 -16.63
CA ASN A 89 -45.23 -20.99 -17.60
C ASN A 89 -44.73 -20.55 -18.98
N VAL A 90 -43.41 -20.35 -19.20
CA VAL A 90 -42.87 -20.07 -20.53
C VAL A 90 -43.19 -21.22 -21.48
N VAL A 91 -43.71 -20.90 -22.66
CA VAL A 91 -44.06 -21.89 -23.69
C VAL A 91 -42.81 -22.18 -24.53
N VAL A 92 -42.41 -23.44 -24.58
CA VAL A 92 -41.28 -23.92 -25.38
C VAL A 92 -41.73 -24.24 -26.81
N SER A 93 -42.84 -24.97 -26.94
CA SER A 93 -43.39 -25.42 -28.22
C SER A 93 -44.90 -25.69 -28.11
N ALA A 94 -45.50 -26.15 -29.17
CA ALA A 94 -46.87 -26.64 -29.16
C ALA A 94 -46.95 -28.05 -29.79
N PHE A 95 -47.57 -28.96 -29.10
CA PHE A 95 -47.80 -30.31 -29.59
C PHE A 95 -49.29 -30.54 -29.73
N ASP A 96 -49.74 -30.88 -30.96
CA ASP A 96 -51.16 -31.10 -31.30
C ASP A 96 -52.10 -29.95 -30.85
N GLY A 97 -51.58 -28.69 -30.95
CA GLY A 97 -52.30 -27.48 -30.53
C GLY A 97 -52.27 -27.18 -29.01
N ALA A 98 -51.71 -28.05 -28.19
CA ALA A 98 -51.54 -27.83 -26.77
C ALA A 98 -50.13 -27.23 -26.49
N PRO A 99 -49.99 -26.14 -25.68
CA PRO A 99 -48.70 -25.55 -25.37
C PRO A 99 -47.90 -26.45 -24.43
N ILE A 100 -46.65 -26.76 -24.82
CA ILE A 100 -45.66 -27.41 -23.97
C ILE A 100 -44.92 -26.31 -23.26
N ARG A 101 -44.92 -26.33 -21.94
CA ARG A 101 -44.29 -25.32 -21.10
C ARG A 101 -43.04 -25.84 -20.44
N ILE A 102 -42.22 -24.93 -19.90
CA ILE A 102 -40.99 -25.29 -19.12
C ILE A 102 -41.32 -26.32 -18.02
N ARG A 103 -42.44 -26.17 -17.29
CA ARG A 103 -42.86 -27.13 -16.24
C ARG A 103 -43.14 -28.54 -16.77
N ASP A 104 -43.39 -28.69 -18.07
CA ASP A 104 -43.71 -29.99 -18.67
C ASP A 104 -42.45 -30.74 -19.10
N VAL A 105 -41.31 -30.00 -19.25
CA VAL A 105 -40.01 -30.52 -19.67
C VAL A 105 -38.96 -30.40 -18.58
N ALA A 106 -39.14 -29.54 -17.59
CA ALA A 106 -38.25 -29.40 -16.48
C ALA A 106 -38.56 -30.40 -15.35
N GLN A 107 -37.53 -31.04 -14.81
CA GLN A 107 -37.65 -31.83 -13.59
C GLN A 107 -37.91 -30.90 -12.39
N LYS A 108 -37.25 -29.73 -12.39
CA LYS A 108 -37.34 -28.74 -11.31
C LYS A 108 -36.91 -27.35 -11.81
N VAL A 109 -37.67 -26.32 -11.40
CA VAL A 109 -37.20 -24.93 -11.46
C VAL A 109 -36.94 -24.47 -10.04
N LYS A 110 -35.73 -24.01 -9.77
CA LYS A 110 -35.29 -23.62 -8.40
C LYS A 110 -34.49 -22.32 -8.43
N VAL A 111 -34.51 -21.63 -7.31
CA VAL A 111 -33.50 -20.61 -7.05
C VAL A 111 -32.21 -21.29 -6.54
N ASP A 112 -31.12 -20.94 -7.13
CA ASP A 112 -29.81 -21.45 -6.79
C ASP A 112 -28.76 -20.32 -6.95
N HIS A 113 -27.51 -20.64 -6.97
CA HIS A 113 -26.41 -19.69 -7.15
C HIS A 113 -25.46 -20.11 -8.28
N GLU A 114 -24.70 -19.15 -8.77
CA GLU A 114 -23.64 -19.38 -9.75
C GLU A 114 -22.52 -20.29 -9.17
N ILE A 115 -21.82 -20.99 -10.08
CA ILE A 115 -20.57 -21.67 -9.73
C ILE A 115 -19.52 -20.59 -9.44
N ARG A 116 -19.09 -20.53 -8.20
CA ARG A 116 -18.20 -19.48 -7.72
C ARG A 116 -16.75 -19.77 -8.07
N ARG A 117 -16.00 -18.71 -8.37
CA ARG A 117 -14.55 -18.76 -8.62
C ARG A 117 -13.73 -18.29 -7.42
N GLY A 118 -14.39 -17.71 -6.42
CA GLY A 118 -13.74 -17.23 -5.20
C GLY A 118 -14.73 -17.00 -4.08
N ALA A 119 -14.21 -16.91 -2.88
CA ALA A 119 -14.95 -16.65 -1.65
C ALA A 119 -14.13 -15.75 -0.71
N VAL A 120 -14.77 -15.16 0.28
CA VAL A 120 -14.13 -14.39 1.35
C VAL A 120 -14.69 -14.86 2.68
N THR A 121 -13.81 -15.04 3.66
CA THR A 121 -14.21 -15.30 5.05
C THR A 121 -13.68 -14.18 5.95
N ALA A 122 -14.29 -13.95 7.10
CA ALA A 122 -13.83 -12.94 8.04
C ALA A 122 -14.19 -13.25 9.48
N ASP A 123 -13.25 -12.96 10.37
CA ASP A 123 -13.38 -12.98 11.83
C ASP A 123 -13.93 -14.30 12.39
N GLY A 124 -13.65 -15.44 11.71
CA GLY A 124 -14.16 -16.75 12.09
C GLY A 124 -15.68 -16.91 11.97
N ARG A 125 -16.36 -15.94 11.35
CA ARG A 125 -17.85 -15.95 11.19
C ARG A 125 -18.32 -16.67 9.91
N GLY A 126 -17.39 -17.26 9.16
CA GLY A 126 -17.65 -17.88 7.88
C GLY A 126 -17.63 -16.90 6.72
N GLU A 127 -18.41 -17.19 5.69
CA GLU A 127 -18.35 -16.43 4.43
C GLU A 127 -19.00 -15.05 4.53
N VAL A 128 -18.31 -14.06 3.95
CA VAL A 128 -18.75 -12.67 3.84
C VAL A 128 -18.56 -12.14 2.41
N VAL A 129 -19.05 -10.92 2.15
CA VAL A 129 -18.79 -10.20 0.88
C VAL A 129 -17.79 -9.09 1.13
N LEU A 130 -16.71 -9.07 0.36
CA LEU A 130 -15.69 -8.02 0.39
C LEU A 130 -15.91 -7.05 -0.78
N GLY A 131 -15.97 -5.75 -0.45
CA GLY A 131 -15.85 -4.67 -1.42
C GLY A 131 -14.44 -4.11 -1.42
N LEU A 132 -13.74 -4.18 -2.55
CA LEU A 132 -12.39 -3.63 -2.69
C LEU A 132 -12.44 -2.37 -3.56
N ALA A 133 -12.23 -1.20 -2.95
CA ALA A 133 -12.22 0.08 -3.66
C ALA A 133 -10.83 0.37 -4.26
N PHE A 134 -10.79 0.65 -5.55
CA PHE A 134 -9.60 1.06 -6.29
C PHE A 134 -9.64 2.55 -6.56
N MET A 135 -8.52 3.21 -6.33
CA MET A 135 -8.36 4.64 -6.56
C MET A 135 -7.76 4.91 -7.95
N LEU A 136 -8.14 6.03 -8.57
CA LEU A 136 -7.49 6.52 -9.78
C LEU A 136 -6.03 6.90 -9.52
N MET A 137 -5.17 6.63 -10.51
CA MET A 137 -3.76 7.02 -10.42
C MET A 137 -3.61 8.54 -10.36
N GLY A 138 -2.79 9.00 -9.41
CA GLY A 138 -2.52 10.42 -9.22
C GLY A 138 -3.39 11.11 -8.17
N GLU A 139 -4.47 10.47 -7.72
CA GLU A 139 -5.32 11.01 -6.66
C GLU A 139 -4.67 10.89 -5.27
N ASN A 140 -5.17 11.67 -4.33
CA ASN A 140 -4.70 11.62 -2.94
C ASN A 140 -5.41 10.51 -2.17
N ALA A 141 -4.68 9.43 -1.86
CA ALA A 141 -5.21 8.25 -1.18
C ALA A 141 -5.89 8.58 0.16
N GLN A 142 -5.34 9.51 0.94
CA GLN A 142 -5.92 9.87 2.23
C GLN A 142 -7.26 10.59 2.06
N ALA A 143 -7.35 11.55 1.14
CA ALA A 143 -8.57 12.28 0.87
C ALA A 143 -9.69 11.37 0.34
N VAL A 144 -9.37 10.50 -0.62
CA VAL A 144 -10.33 9.53 -1.19
C VAL A 144 -10.81 8.55 -0.13
N THR A 145 -9.91 8.03 0.71
CA THR A 145 -10.30 7.08 1.79
C THR A 145 -11.18 7.74 2.84
N GLU A 146 -10.90 8.98 3.22
CA GLU A 146 -11.73 9.73 4.18
C GLU A 146 -13.15 9.94 3.64
N GLU A 147 -13.28 10.35 2.37
CA GLU A 147 -14.58 10.52 1.70
C GLU A 147 -15.32 9.18 1.57
N LEU A 148 -14.61 8.07 1.29
CA LEU A 148 -15.18 6.72 1.29
C LEU A 148 -15.75 6.34 2.67
N LYS A 149 -15.01 6.62 3.76
CA LYS A 149 -15.47 6.37 5.13
C LYS A 149 -16.70 7.18 5.48
N GLU A 150 -16.71 8.48 5.15
CA GLU A 150 -17.88 9.34 5.35
C GLU A 150 -19.09 8.82 4.57
N ARG A 151 -18.89 8.42 3.31
CA ARG A 151 -19.96 7.85 2.47
C ARG A 151 -20.50 6.56 3.07
N LEU A 152 -19.61 5.71 3.62
CA LEU A 152 -19.98 4.44 4.26
C LEU A 152 -20.91 4.66 5.46
N VAL A 153 -20.70 5.73 6.24
CA VAL A 153 -21.62 6.10 7.35
C VAL A 153 -23.02 6.39 6.83
N GLY A 154 -23.13 7.02 5.65
CA GLY A 154 -24.42 7.26 4.98
C GLY A 154 -25.07 5.95 4.52
N ILE A 155 -24.30 5.07 3.88
CA ILE A 155 -24.75 3.79 3.35
C ILE A 155 -25.28 2.89 4.47
N ARG A 156 -24.60 2.81 5.61
CA ARG A 156 -25.03 2.01 6.78
C ARG A 156 -26.46 2.32 7.23
N LYS A 157 -26.89 3.57 7.08
CA LYS A 157 -28.27 3.99 7.44
C LYS A 157 -29.34 3.50 6.47
N SER A 158 -28.95 3.11 5.25
CA SER A 158 -29.86 2.63 4.21
C SER A 158 -29.92 1.11 4.12
N LEU A 159 -29.06 0.41 4.88
CA LEU A 159 -29.02 -1.04 4.94
C LEU A 159 -29.97 -1.58 6.02
N PRO A 160 -30.47 -2.83 5.86
CA PRO A 160 -31.20 -3.53 6.90
C PRO A 160 -30.39 -3.63 8.21
N GLU A 161 -31.06 -3.69 9.36
CA GLU A 161 -30.44 -3.72 10.69
C GLU A 161 -29.57 -4.96 10.94
N ASP A 162 -29.83 -6.06 10.25
CA ASP A 162 -29.10 -7.32 10.31
C ASP A 162 -27.84 -7.34 9.41
N VAL A 163 -27.60 -6.29 8.62
CA VAL A 163 -26.44 -6.16 7.73
C VAL A 163 -25.40 -5.23 8.32
N VAL A 164 -24.23 -5.77 8.61
CA VAL A 164 -23.08 -5.01 9.12
C VAL A 164 -22.08 -4.76 8.00
N VAL A 165 -21.62 -3.51 7.88
CA VAL A 165 -20.54 -3.11 6.94
C VAL A 165 -19.41 -2.52 7.75
N GLU A 166 -18.24 -3.14 7.67
CA GLU A 166 -17.03 -2.75 8.42
C GLU A 166 -15.86 -2.51 7.46
N VAL A 167 -14.94 -1.63 7.89
CA VAL A 167 -13.66 -1.43 7.20
C VAL A 167 -12.65 -2.37 7.85
N VAL A 168 -12.23 -3.40 7.12
CA VAL A 168 -11.29 -4.43 7.63
C VAL A 168 -9.84 -4.10 7.32
N TYR A 169 -9.59 -3.26 6.31
CA TYR A 169 -8.26 -2.81 5.93
C TYR A 169 -8.30 -1.39 5.39
N ASP A 170 -7.48 -0.53 5.95
CA ASP A 170 -7.29 0.85 5.52
C ASP A 170 -5.80 1.18 5.41
N ARG A 171 -5.32 1.31 4.19
CA ARG A 171 -3.93 1.66 3.90
C ARG A 171 -3.52 3.04 4.44
N THR A 172 -4.48 3.94 4.64
CA THR A 172 -4.18 5.30 5.13
C THR A 172 -3.92 5.37 6.62
N GLU A 173 -4.31 4.34 7.39
CA GLU A 173 -3.95 4.24 8.82
C GLU A 173 -2.43 4.24 8.99
N LEU A 174 -1.72 3.41 8.23
CA LEU A 174 -0.26 3.39 8.24
C LEU A 174 0.32 4.77 7.87
N THR A 175 -0.22 5.40 6.83
CA THR A 175 0.25 6.72 6.38
C THR A 175 0.05 7.78 7.46
N SER A 176 -1.09 7.77 8.15
CA SER A 176 -1.40 8.75 9.21
C SER A 176 -0.55 8.55 10.47
N GLU A 177 -0.32 7.31 10.91
CA GLU A 177 0.60 7.01 12.02
C GLU A 177 2.01 7.50 11.74
N VAL A 178 2.46 7.25 10.53
CA VAL A 178 3.79 7.66 10.13
C VAL A 178 3.89 9.18 10.01
N ILE A 179 2.91 9.87 9.40
CA ILE A 179 2.88 11.34 9.35
C ILE A 179 2.88 11.91 10.76
N SER A 180 2.10 11.37 11.68
CA SER A 180 2.07 11.77 13.08
C SER A 180 3.43 11.59 13.75
N THR A 181 4.07 10.44 13.57
CA THR A 181 5.42 10.15 14.09
C THR A 181 6.46 11.10 13.52
N VAL A 182 6.41 11.36 12.22
CA VAL A 182 7.31 12.33 11.56
C VAL A 182 7.09 13.73 12.10
N GLN A 183 5.85 14.19 12.22
CA GLN A 183 5.53 15.51 12.79
C GLN A 183 6.05 15.65 14.22
N HIS A 184 5.85 14.64 15.05
CA HIS A 184 6.36 14.64 16.43
C HIS A 184 7.90 14.68 16.47
N ASN A 185 8.56 13.86 15.68
CA ASN A 185 10.03 13.81 15.60
C ASN A 185 10.61 15.10 15.02
N LEU A 186 9.98 15.68 14.00
CA LEU A 186 10.37 16.96 13.42
C LEU A 186 10.24 18.08 14.45
N LEU A 187 9.14 18.14 15.20
CA LEU A 187 8.94 19.14 16.24
C LEU A 187 9.94 18.98 17.38
N ALA A 188 10.15 17.76 17.86
CA ALA A 188 11.13 17.45 18.90
C ALA A 188 12.55 17.78 18.43
N GLY A 189 12.93 17.42 17.20
CA GLY A 189 14.21 17.74 16.58
C GLY A 189 14.42 19.25 16.43
N ALA A 190 13.42 19.99 15.95
CA ALA A 190 13.46 21.43 15.85
C ALA A 190 13.65 22.09 17.22
N LEU A 191 12.91 21.66 18.24
CA LEU A 191 13.06 22.17 19.60
C LEU A 191 14.44 21.88 20.18
N LEU A 192 14.98 20.68 19.94
CA LEU A 192 16.33 20.32 20.36
C LEU A 192 17.38 21.20 19.69
N VAL A 193 17.29 21.42 18.38
CA VAL A 193 18.20 22.31 17.64
C VAL A 193 18.12 23.74 18.17
N VAL A 194 16.91 24.26 18.41
CA VAL A 194 16.69 25.59 18.99
C VAL A 194 17.32 25.69 20.38
N LEU A 195 17.15 24.67 21.22
CA LEU A 195 17.76 24.62 22.55
C LEU A 195 19.29 24.66 22.47
N VAL A 196 19.88 23.84 21.61
CA VAL A 196 21.34 23.78 21.36
C VAL A 196 21.86 25.13 20.86
N LEU A 197 21.14 25.80 19.95
CA LEU A 197 21.45 27.11 19.44
C LEU A 197 21.46 28.16 20.56
N PHE A 198 20.49 28.16 21.47
CA PHE A 198 20.44 29.07 22.60
C PHE A 198 21.65 28.87 23.54
N VAL A 199 22.01 27.62 23.78
CA VAL A 199 23.16 27.28 24.65
C VAL A 199 24.47 27.67 24.01
N LEU A 200 24.67 27.41 22.71
CA LEU A 200 25.93 27.67 22.00
C LEU A 200 26.13 29.16 21.69
N LEU A 201 25.09 29.83 21.15
CA LEU A 201 25.19 31.26 20.81
C LEU A 201 25.17 32.19 22.05
N GLY A 202 24.71 31.70 23.19
CA GLY A 202 24.64 32.47 24.43
C GLY A 202 23.79 33.73 24.34
N ASN A 203 22.98 33.86 23.30
CA ASN A 203 22.14 35.02 23.04
C ASN A 203 20.77 34.58 22.46
N VAL A 204 19.73 34.74 23.27
CA VAL A 204 18.36 34.32 22.91
C VAL A 204 17.89 34.96 21.61
N ARG A 205 18.21 36.22 21.33
CA ARG A 205 17.81 36.90 20.09
C ARG A 205 18.47 36.31 18.86
N ALA A 206 19.74 36.00 18.97
CA ALA A 206 20.49 35.34 17.88
C ALA A 206 19.98 33.94 17.66
N GLY A 207 19.73 33.18 18.71
CA GLY A 207 19.11 31.84 18.61
C GLY A 207 17.73 31.85 17.96
N LEU A 208 16.90 32.85 18.33
CA LEU A 208 15.56 33.00 17.73
C LEU A 208 15.61 33.35 16.24
N LEU A 209 16.59 34.18 15.83
CA LEU A 209 16.84 34.52 14.44
C LEU A 209 17.16 33.30 13.59
N VAL A 210 18.03 32.46 14.11
CA VAL A 210 18.42 31.22 13.43
C VAL A 210 17.27 30.22 13.44
N ALA A 211 16.58 30.11 14.57
CA ALA A 211 15.42 29.22 14.69
C ALA A 211 14.31 29.55 13.68
N LEU A 212 14.13 30.84 13.34
CA LEU A 212 13.14 31.27 12.33
C LEU A 212 13.50 30.79 10.92
N ALA A 213 14.77 30.51 10.64
CA ALA A 213 15.19 29.97 9.34
C ALA A 213 14.63 28.57 9.09
N ILE A 214 14.39 27.74 10.13
CA ILE A 214 13.86 26.38 10.01
C ILE A 214 12.48 26.39 9.34
N PRO A 215 11.43 27.01 9.93
CA PRO A 215 10.09 26.97 9.34
C PRO A 215 10.04 27.66 7.97
N LEU A 216 10.84 28.71 7.75
CA LEU A 216 10.86 29.40 6.46
C LEU A 216 11.49 28.54 5.34
N ALA A 217 12.58 27.81 5.63
CA ALA A 217 13.19 26.89 4.68
C ALA A 217 12.26 25.70 4.38
N MET A 218 11.53 25.22 5.40
CA MET A 218 10.50 24.19 5.23
C MET A 218 9.34 24.67 4.37
N LEU A 219 8.84 25.88 4.60
CA LEU A 219 7.79 26.46 3.76
C LEU A 219 8.26 26.62 2.30
N PHE A 220 9.50 27.00 2.08
CA PHE A 220 10.07 27.08 0.75
C PHE A 220 10.11 25.69 0.07
N ALA A 221 10.49 24.64 0.82
CA ALA A 221 10.48 23.28 0.32
C ALA A 221 9.04 22.81 -0.02
N LEU A 222 8.07 23.08 0.85
CA LEU A 222 6.66 22.73 0.62
C LEU A 222 6.07 23.44 -0.60
N ILE A 223 6.39 24.74 -0.79
CA ILE A 223 5.99 25.49 -1.99
C ILE A 223 6.61 24.86 -3.24
N GLY A 224 7.91 24.52 -3.21
CA GLY A 224 8.57 23.84 -4.31
C GLY A 224 7.92 22.48 -4.62
N MET A 225 7.62 21.69 -3.61
CA MET A 225 6.94 20.40 -3.79
C MET A 225 5.55 20.59 -4.42
N TYR A 226 4.79 21.59 -3.99
CA TYR A 226 3.46 21.90 -4.54
C TYR A 226 3.54 22.32 -6.01
N GLU A 227 4.40 23.28 -6.36
CA GLU A 227 4.55 23.79 -7.72
C GLU A 227 5.04 22.74 -8.73
N PHE A 228 5.89 21.80 -8.28
CA PHE A 228 6.41 20.72 -9.11
C PHE A 228 5.64 19.40 -9.00
N ALA A 229 4.46 19.41 -8.35
CA ALA A 229 3.60 18.25 -8.14
C ALA A 229 4.35 17.03 -7.53
N ILE A 230 5.23 17.29 -6.56
CA ILE A 230 6.01 16.27 -5.87
C ILE A 230 5.24 15.80 -4.64
N ALA A 231 4.90 14.53 -4.58
CA ALA A 231 4.20 13.96 -3.45
C ALA A 231 5.05 14.03 -2.16
N ALA A 232 4.43 14.46 -1.07
CA ALA A 232 5.03 14.40 0.26
C ALA A 232 5.06 12.93 0.72
N SER A 233 6.20 12.27 0.54
CA SER A 233 6.42 10.91 1.01
C SER A 233 7.08 10.90 2.38
N LEU A 234 6.93 9.78 3.08
CA LEU A 234 7.59 9.52 4.35
C LEU A 234 9.10 9.77 4.30
N LEU A 235 9.73 9.23 3.25
CA LEU A 235 11.16 9.38 3.01
C LEU A 235 11.54 10.84 2.76
N SER A 236 10.69 11.63 2.08
CA SER A 236 10.99 13.02 1.77
C SER A 236 10.91 13.94 3.00
N LEU A 237 9.93 13.71 3.87
CA LEU A 237 9.75 14.53 5.09
C LEU A 237 10.62 14.04 6.26
N GLY A 238 10.73 12.71 6.42
CA GLY A 238 11.49 12.11 7.53
C GLY A 238 13.01 12.27 7.41
N ALA A 239 13.51 12.44 6.20
CA ALA A 239 14.95 12.63 5.96
C ALA A 239 15.44 14.06 6.18
N ILE A 240 14.54 15.05 6.38
CA ILE A 240 14.94 16.46 6.53
C ILE A 240 15.74 16.65 7.83
N ASP A 241 17.02 16.96 7.69
CA ASP A 241 17.90 17.30 8.80
C ASP A 241 17.91 18.82 9.03
N PHE A 242 17.35 19.23 10.17
CA PHE A 242 17.32 20.64 10.56
C PHE A 242 18.71 21.22 10.83
N GLY A 243 19.68 20.38 11.22
CA GLY A 243 21.05 20.80 11.44
C GLY A 243 21.66 21.39 10.18
N ILE A 244 21.56 20.69 9.06
CA ILE A 244 22.11 21.12 7.77
C ILE A 244 21.38 22.37 7.24
N ILE A 245 20.07 22.47 7.45
CA ILE A 245 19.25 23.61 7.02
C ILE A 245 19.63 24.90 7.73
N VAL A 246 19.91 24.85 9.03
CA VAL A 246 20.20 26.08 9.80
C VAL A 246 21.64 26.53 9.69
N ASP A 247 22.57 25.68 9.23
CA ASP A 247 24.00 25.88 9.29
C ASP A 247 24.43 27.21 8.64
N GLY A 248 23.95 27.52 7.46
CA GLY A 248 24.20 28.80 6.78
C GLY A 248 23.75 30.02 7.59
N SER A 249 22.59 29.93 8.23
CA SER A 249 22.05 31.03 9.07
C SER A 249 22.78 31.16 10.41
N VAL A 250 23.28 30.06 10.98
CA VAL A 250 24.13 30.04 12.18
C VAL A 250 25.43 30.78 11.91
N VAL A 251 26.16 30.37 10.86
CA VAL A 251 27.45 30.96 10.47
C VAL A 251 27.29 32.45 10.17
N MET A 252 26.25 32.85 9.45
CA MET A 252 25.96 34.25 9.15
C MET A 252 25.68 35.07 10.43
N THR A 253 24.86 34.54 11.33
CA THR A 253 24.48 35.23 12.58
C THR A 253 25.66 35.33 13.52
N GLU A 254 26.48 34.30 13.64
CA GLU A 254 27.68 34.29 14.46
C GLU A 254 28.72 35.31 13.94
N ALA A 255 28.98 35.34 12.64
CA ALA A 255 29.85 36.30 12.00
C ALA A 255 29.40 37.75 12.27
N ASN A 256 28.10 38.02 12.11
CA ASN A 256 27.49 39.30 12.41
C ASN A 256 27.68 39.69 13.88
N MET A 257 27.40 38.77 14.80
CA MET A 257 27.59 39.03 16.25
C MET A 257 29.06 39.34 16.58
N ARG A 258 30.00 38.53 16.08
CA ARG A 258 31.42 38.68 16.33
C ARG A 258 31.96 40.01 15.79
N ASN A 259 31.68 40.33 14.54
CA ASN A 259 32.16 41.54 13.88
C ASN A 259 31.55 42.82 14.50
N LEU A 260 30.25 42.81 14.84
CA LEU A 260 29.57 43.90 15.55
C LEU A 260 30.21 44.13 16.94
N ALA A 261 30.49 43.07 17.69
CA ALA A 261 31.12 43.16 19.01
C ALA A 261 32.54 43.68 18.92
N GLN A 262 33.36 43.20 17.98
CA GLN A 262 34.73 43.65 17.74
C GLN A 262 34.78 45.12 17.37
N ARG A 263 33.93 45.59 16.46
CA ARG A 263 33.87 46.98 16.02
C ARG A 263 33.42 47.91 17.15
N ALA A 264 32.41 47.50 17.93
CA ALA A 264 31.96 48.27 19.08
C ALA A 264 33.04 48.41 20.18
N ARG A 265 33.82 47.35 20.41
CA ARG A 265 34.98 47.38 21.31
C ARG A 265 36.06 48.32 20.81
N ALA A 266 36.42 48.24 19.53
CA ALA A 266 37.42 49.09 18.93
C ALA A 266 37.09 50.59 19.01
N LEU A 267 35.80 50.93 18.94
CA LEU A 267 35.33 52.31 19.05
C LEU A 267 35.01 52.76 20.48
N GLY A 268 34.97 51.85 21.45
CA GLY A 268 34.61 52.14 22.87
C GLY A 268 33.16 52.62 23.08
N ARG A 269 32.33 52.60 22.04
CA ARG A 269 30.92 53.11 22.06
C ARG A 269 30.00 52.19 21.26
N PRO A 270 28.70 52.30 21.48
CA PRO A 270 27.72 51.63 20.60
C PRO A 270 27.82 52.14 19.16
N LEU A 271 27.63 51.22 18.19
CA LEU A 271 27.66 51.53 16.77
C LEU A 271 26.43 52.36 16.34
N THR A 272 26.65 53.31 15.46
CA THR A 272 25.57 54.04 14.76
C THR A 272 24.86 53.10 13.77
N LYS A 273 23.71 53.56 13.26
CA LYS A 273 22.94 52.74 12.26
C LYS A 273 23.75 52.42 11.01
N ASP A 274 24.46 53.41 10.49
CA ASP A 274 25.29 53.27 9.27
C ASP A 274 26.51 52.37 9.50
N GLU A 275 27.16 52.53 10.66
CA GLU A 275 28.25 51.64 11.05
C GLU A 275 27.79 50.17 11.21
N ARG A 276 26.59 49.96 11.79
CA ARG A 276 26.03 48.61 11.87
C ARG A 276 25.73 48.02 10.50
N LEU A 277 25.16 48.83 9.59
CA LEU A 277 24.84 48.38 8.25
C LEU A 277 26.10 47.97 7.49
N SER A 278 27.15 48.80 7.57
CA SER A 278 28.45 48.50 6.94
C SER A 278 29.11 47.25 7.51
N VAL A 279 29.10 47.06 8.84
CA VAL A 279 29.65 45.86 9.48
C VAL A 279 28.88 44.60 9.11
N VAL A 280 27.55 44.64 9.10
CA VAL A 280 26.75 43.49 8.70
C VAL A 280 26.96 43.14 7.23
N ALA A 281 27.00 44.15 6.34
CA ALA A 281 27.28 43.96 4.93
C ALA A 281 28.67 43.33 4.69
N GLU A 282 29.71 43.79 5.42
CA GLU A 282 31.05 43.24 5.32
C GLU A 282 31.14 41.83 5.88
N SER A 283 30.48 41.56 7.03
CA SER A 283 30.36 40.22 7.60
C SER A 283 29.69 39.25 6.62
N GLY A 284 28.59 39.71 6.00
CA GLY A 284 27.89 38.92 5.00
C GLY A 284 28.79 38.56 3.81
N LYS A 285 29.56 39.53 3.28
CA LYS A 285 30.52 39.26 2.18
C LYS A 285 31.59 38.26 2.56
N GLN A 286 32.08 38.30 3.79
CA GLN A 286 33.16 37.38 4.28
C GLN A 286 32.67 35.93 4.33
N VAL A 287 31.43 35.68 4.77
CA VAL A 287 30.92 34.31 4.98
C VAL A 287 30.01 33.81 3.84
N ALA A 288 29.54 34.69 2.95
CA ALA A 288 28.65 34.27 1.85
C ALA A 288 29.32 33.21 0.96
N ARG A 289 30.59 33.40 0.58
CA ARG A 289 31.29 32.46 -0.28
C ARG A 289 31.40 31.06 0.32
N PRO A 290 31.92 30.88 1.57
CA PRO A 290 31.90 29.57 2.23
C PRO A 290 30.52 28.94 2.34
N ILE A 291 29.49 29.72 2.70
CA ILE A 291 28.11 29.22 2.83
C ILE A 291 27.60 28.70 1.49
N VAL A 292 27.74 29.51 0.40
CA VAL A 292 27.28 29.11 -0.94
C VAL A 292 27.98 27.84 -1.41
N PHE A 293 29.29 27.77 -1.29
CA PHE A 293 30.04 26.58 -1.71
C PHE A 293 29.71 25.36 -0.87
N GLY A 294 29.60 25.50 0.44
CA GLY A 294 29.25 24.38 1.33
C GLY A 294 27.85 23.80 1.00
N MET A 295 26.85 24.66 0.91
CA MET A 295 25.48 24.23 0.60
C MET A 295 25.35 23.73 -0.85
N ALA A 296 26.03 24.35 -1.83
CA ALA A 296 26.03 23.89 -3.21
C ALA A 296 26.63 22.47 -3.34
N ILE A 297 27.73 22.18 -2.62
CA ILE A 297 28.33 20.85 -2.60
C ILE A 297 27.33 19.82 -2.06
N ILE A 298 26.63 20.14 -0.96
CA ILE A 298 25.60 19.24 -0.40
C ILE A 298 24.47 19.03 -1.41
N MET A 299 23.98 20.08 -2.07
CA MET A 299 22.93 19.93 -3.10
C MET A 299 23.37 19.06 -4.28
N VAL A 300 24.62 19.20 -4.74
CA VAL A 300 25.17 18.43 -5.86
C VAL A 300 25.20 16.92 -5.56
N VAL A 301 25.39 16.52 -4.31
CA VAL A 301 25.35 15.10 -3.89
C VAL A 301 23.99 14.45 -4.17
N PHE A 302 22.90 15.22 -4.22
CA PHE A 302 21.57 14.70 -4.52
C PHE A 302 21.27 14.58 -6.03
N PHE A 303 22.05 15.19 -6.93
CA PHE A 303 21.81 15.07 -8.38
C PHE A 303 21.89 13.63 -8.92
N PRO A 304 22.83 12.77 -8.51
CA PRO A 304 22.83 11.38 -8.93
C PRO A 304 21.54 10.63 -8.55
N VAL A 305 20.93 10.98 -7.40
CA VAL A 305 19.66 10.39 -6.94
C VAL A 305 18.51 10.75 -7.89
N LEU A 306 18.53 11.93 -8.50
CA LEU A 306 17.55 12.34 -9.51
C LEU A 306 17.65 11.54 -10.81
N ALA A 307 18.80 10.93 -11.10
CA ALA A 307 19.00 10.10 -12.28
C ALA A 307 18.48 8.65 -12.12
N LEU A 308 18.12 8.23 -10.91
CA LEU A 308 17.56 6.90 -10.65
C LEU A 308 16.28 6.68 -11.46
N GLN A 309 16.09 5.46 -11.96
CA GLN A 309 14.92 5.04 -12.74
C GLN A 309 14.20 3.89 -12.00
N GLY A 310 13.07 3.45 -12.53
CA GLY A 310 12.32 2.35 -11.95
C GLY A 310 11.68 2.67 -10.59
N ILE A 311 11.61 1.69 -9.72
CA ILE A 311 11.01 1.77 -8.37
C ILE A 311 11.85 2.69 -7.48
N GLU A 312 13.17 2.55 -7.51
CA GLU A 312 14.11 3.38 -6.77
C GLU A 312 13.95 4.86 -7.11
N GLY A 313 13.80 5.16 -8.40
CA GLY A 313 13.56 6.53 -8.86
C GLY A 313 12.26 7.10 -8.30
N LYS A 314 11.18 6.30 -8.27
CA LYS A 314 9.89 6.72 -7.70
C LYS A 314 9.98 7.00 -6.19
N MET A 315 10.81 6.25 -5.47
CA MET A 315 10.98 6.41 -4.02
C MET A 315 11.92 7.56 -3.65
N PHE A 316 13.09 7.66 -4.30
CA PHE A 316 14.15 8.57 -3.87
C PHE A 316 14.14 9.94 -4.56
N ARG A 317 13.60 10.07 -5.78
CA ARG A 317 13.49 11.38 -6.46
C ARG A 317 12.71 12.43 -5.67
N PRO A 318 11.53 12.13 -5.09
CA PRO A 318 10.80 13.08 -4.25
C PRO A 318 11.64 13.57 -3.06
N MET A 319 12.37 12.66 -2.41
CA MET A 319 13.29 12.98 -1.32
C MET A 319 14.39 13.96 -1.77
N ALA A 320 15.08 13.65 -2.86
CA ALA A 320 16.15 14.49 -3.39
C ALA A 320 15.67 15.90 -3.74
N TRP A 321 14.52 16.04 -4.40
CA TRP A 321 13.93 17.33 -4.70
C TRP A 321 13.56 18.10 -3.44
N THR A 322 12.97 17.44 -2.44
CA THR A 322 12.63 18.08 -1.16
C THR A 322 13.86 18.65 -0.47
N PHE A 323 14.97 17.88 -0.44
CA PHE A 323 16.24 18.36 0.07
C PHE A 323 16.79 19.55 -0.70
N ILE A 324 16.79 19.48 -2.03
CA ILE A 324 17.29 20.57 -2.88
C ILE A 324 16.48 21.85 -2.64
N PHE A 325 15.16 21.77 -2.53
CA PHE A 325 14.32 22.92 -2.23
C PHE A 325 14.56 23.44 -0.80
N ALA A 326 14.64 22.56 0.19
CA ALA A 326 14.91 22.97 1.58
C ALA A 326 16.26 23.69 1.72
N LEU A 327 17.32 23.13 1.13
CA LEU A 327 18.65 23.71 1.12
C LEU A 327 18.72 25.00 0.28
N GLY A 328 18.04 25.04 -0.87
CA GLY A 328 17.92 26.25 -1.68
C GLY A 328 17.23 27.38 -0.93
N GLY A 329 16.12 27.09 -0.25
CA GLY A 329 15.42 28.00 0.63
C GLY A 329 16.28 28.46 1.80
N ALA A 330 16.97 27.54 2.46
CA ALA A 330 17.90 27.85 3.55
C ALA A 330 19.06 28.76 3.10
N LEU A 331 19.60 28.49 1.91
CA LEU A 331 20.65 29.34 1.31
C LEU A 331 20.14 30.75 1.05
N LEU A 332 18.98 30.88 0.43
CA LEU A 332 18.34 32.19 0.20
C LEU A 332 18.12 32.95 1.52
N ILE A 333 17.60 32.29 2.54
CA ILE A 333 17.37 32.88 3.86
C ILE A 333 18.69 33.29 4.52
N ALA A 334 19.72 32.44 4.46
CA ALA A 334 21.02 32.71 5.04
C ALA A 334 21.68 33.94 4.40
N LEU A 335 21.55 34.12 3.08
CA LEU A 335 22.19 35.22 2.35
C LEU A 335 21.38 36.54 2.36
N THR A 336 20.06 36.45 2.53
CA THR A 336 19.18 37.63 2.45
C THR A 336 18.57 38.01 3.78
N LEU A 337 17.74 37.10 4.32
CA LEU A 337 16.96 37.39 5.54
C LEU A 337 17.85 37.43 6.80
N SER A 338 18.79 36.48 6.95
CA SER A 338 19.64 36.41 8.16
C SER A 338 20.48 37.68 8.41
N PRO A 339 21.15 38.30 7.42
CA PRO A 339 21.83 39.57 7.63
C PRO A 339 20.89 40.72 7.93
N VAL A 340 19.71 40.79 7.26
CA VAL A 340 18.72 41.84 7.53
C VAL A 340 18.16 41.73 8.95
N LEU A 341 17.77 40.52 9.37
CA LEU A 341 17.32 40.31 10.75
C LEU A 341 18.42 40.53 11.76
N GLY A 342 19.66 40.19 11.42
CA GLY A 342 20.83 40.50 12.24
C GLY A 342 21.02 42.00 12.46
N TYR A 343 20.82 42.80 11.41
CA TYR A 343 20.85 44.27 11.54
C TYR A 343 19.77 44.81 12.48
N TYR A 344 18.53 44.35 12.39
CA TYR A 344 17.41 44.91 13.18
C TYR A 344 17.34 44.35 14.60
N PHE A 345 17.55 43.06 14.80
CA PHE A 345 17.19 42.37 16.06
C PHE A 345 18.40 42.11 16.98
N LEU A 346 19.67 42.09 16.45
CA LEU A 346 20.80 41.95 17.34
C LEU A 346 20.95 43.19 18.24
N PRO A 347 21.34 43.03 19.51
CA PRO A 347 21.39 44.14 20.46
C PRO A 347 22.46 45.17 20.07
N LYS A 348 22.20 46.48 20.36
CA LYS A 348 23.17 47.59 20.08
C LYS A 348 24.47 47.46 20.86
N ARG A 349 24.48 46.80 21.99
CA ARG A 349 25.67 46.41 22.78
C ARG A 349 25.77 44.89 22.75
N VAL A 350 26.37 44.32 21.75
CA VAL A 350 26.73 42.90 21.71
C VAL A 350 27.87 42.71 22.72
N ARG A 351 27.59 42.18 23.89
CA ARG A 351 28.63 41.65 24.78
C ARG A 351 28.97 40.26 24.26
N GLU A 352 30.21 40.11 23.75
CA GLU A 352 30.81 38.82 23.49
C GLU A 352 31.10 38.14 24.85
N ARG A 353 30.07 37.65 25.50
CA ARG A 353 30.22 36.62 26.55
C ARG A 353 30.10 35.28 25.84
N GLU A 354 31.28 34.70 25.55
CA GLU A 354 31.27 33.28 25.23
C GLU A 354 30.46 32.56 26.30
N GLY A 355 29.45 31.81 25.91
CA GLY A 355 28.67 30.98 26.83
C GLY A 355 29.62 30.07 27.62
N LEU A 356 29.28 29.72 28.84
CA LEU A 356 30.11 28.82 29.66
C LEU A 356 30.40 27.50 28.91
N VAL A 357 29.42 27.00 28.16
CA VAL A 357 29.55 25.78 27.34
C VAL A 357 30.53 25.98 26.19
N ALA A 358 30.40 27.07 25.41
CA ALA A 358 31.31 27.37 24.31
C ALA A 358 32.77 27.55 24.81
N ARG A 359 32.95 28.17 25.96
CA ARG A 359 34.28 28.31 26.58
C ARG A 359 34.87 26.98 27.05
N ALA A 360 34.05 26.12 27.64
CA ALA A 360 34.46 24.78 28.04
C ALA A 360 34.84 23.94 26.81
N MET A 361 33.98 23.96 25.76
CA MET A 361 34.28 23.27 24.49
C MET A 361 35.55 23.79 23.83
N ASN A 362 35.78 25.10 23.76
CA ASN A 362 37.00 25.67 23.20
C ASN A 362 38.25 25.24 23.99
N ARG A 363 38.16 25.13 25.33
CA ARG A 363 39.27 24.64 26.16
C ARG A 363 39.59 23.18 25.90
N VAL A 364 38.55 22.35 25.85
CA VAL A 364 38.66 20.92 25.53
C VAL A 364 39.22 20.73 24.12
N TYR A 365 38.65 21.42 23.14
CA TYR A 365 39.11 21.37 21.74
C TYR A 365 40.59 21.81 21.59
N SER A 366 40.97 22.92 22.22
CA SER A 366 42.35 23.41 22.17
C SER A 366 43.36 22.39 22.73
N TRP A 367 42.95 21.66 23.79
CA TRP A 367 43.76 20.59 24.37
C TRP A 367 43.89 19.40 23.41
N PHE A 368 42.75 18.93 22.85
CA PHE A 368 42.74 17.86 21.85
C PHE A 368 43.55 18.24 20.59
N LEU A 369 43.36 19.47 20.08
CA LEU A 369 44.08 19.96 18.92
C LEU A 369 45.60 19.99 19.15
N ALA A 370 46.04 20.47 20.32
CA ALA A 370 47.47 20.50 20.68
C ALA A 370 48.08 19.09 20.71
N ILE A 371 47.33 18.10 21.25
CA ILE A 371 47.77 16.70 21.25
C ILE A 371 47.78 16.15 19.81
N ALA A 372 46.69 16.33 19.06
CA ALA A 372 46.58 15.82 17.69
C ALA A 372 47.70 16.34 16.78
N LEU A 373 48.04 17.64 16.89
CA LEU A 373 49.15 18.23 16.13
C LEU A 373 50.52 17.71 16.59
N ARG A 374 50.67 17.41 17.90
CA ARG A 374 51.92 16.83 18.43
C ARG A 374 52.13 15.40 17.93
N VAL A 375 51.05 14.61 17.88
CA VAL A 375 51.08 13.21 17.44
C VAL A 375 50.50 13.03 16.02
N ARG A 376 50.65 14.03 15.17
CA ARG A 376 50.02 14.12 13.82
C ARG A 376 50.17 12.85 12.98
N TRP A 377 51.30 12.18 13.04
CA TRP A 377 51.55 10.96 12.29
C TRP A 377 50.74 9.77 12.81
N ILE A 378 50.54 9.68 14.14
CA ILE A 378 49.67 8.66 14.75
C ILE A 378 48.22 8.90 14.35
N VAL A 379 47.79 10.17 14.37
CA VAL A 379 46.43 10.54 13.93
C VAL A 379 46.22 10.20 12.45
N LEU A 380 47.19 10.52 11.59
CA LEU A 380 47.13 10.20 10.16
C LEU A 380 47.11 8.69 9.92
N SER A 381 48.00 7.94 10.59
CA SER A 381 48.02 6.48 10.49
C SER A 381 46.74 5.85 11.02
N GLY A 382 46.19 6.38 12.11
CA GLY A 382 44.89 5.96 12.65
C GLY A 382 43.75 6.21 11.67
N ALA A 383 43.72 7.36 11.00
CA ALA A 383 42.72 7.67 9.98
C ALA A 383 42.80 6.72 8.77
N VAL A 384 44.03 6.42 8.31
CA VAL A 384 44.23 5.44 7.21
C VAL A 384 43.79 4.04 7.64
N LEU A 385 44.15 3.61 8.85
CA LEU A 385 43.73 2.32 9.39
C LEU A 385 42.21 2.22 9.46
N LEU A 386 41.55 3.29 9.94
CA LEU A 386 40.10 3.37 10.04
C LEU A 386 39.44 3.33 8.65
N LEU A 387 40.02 4.00 7.65
CA LEU A 387 39.55 3.95 6.26
C LEU A 387 39.67 2.54 5.68
N VAL A 388 40.76 1.84 5.91
CA VAL A 388 40.97 0.46 5.48
C VAL A 388 40.00 -0.48 6.19
N ALA A 389 39.81 -0.33 7.50
CA ALA A 389 38.85 -1.11 8.27
C ALA A 389 37.42 -0.86 7.79
N ALA A 390 37.03 0.39 7.53
CA ALA A 390 35.73 0.76 6.97
C ALA A 390 35.52 0.15 5.57
N GLY A 391 36.54 0.21 4.70
CA GLY A 391 36.49 -0.43 3.38
C GLY A 391 36.34 -1.95 3.49
N TRP A 392 37.05 -2.58 4.42
CA TRP A 392 36.92 -4.02 4.65
C TRP A 392 35.55 -4.42 5.22
N THR A 393 35.01 -3.64 6.17
CA THR A 393 33.65 -3.90 6.70
C THR A 393 32.59 -3.65 5.64
N ALA A 394 32.76 -2.64 4.76
CA ALA A 394 31.85 -2.34 3.67
C ALA A 394 31.70 -3.53 2.68
N THR A 395 32.79 -4.31 2.47
CA THR A 395 32.71 -5.52 1.61
C THR A 395 31.92 -6.68 2.24
N ARG A 396 31.59 -6.59 3.54
CA ARG A 396 30.82 -7.58 4.29
C ARG A 396 29.39 -7.15 4.58
N LEU A 397 29.02 -5.93 4.23
CA LEU A 397 27.66 -5.45 4.36
C LEU A 397 26.80 -6.14 3.28
N GLY A 398 25.73 -6.79 3.70
CA GLY A 398 24.67 -7.27 2.80
C GLY A 398 23.93 -6.08 2.22
N GLY A 399 23.46 -6.22 0.98
CA GLY A 399 22.55 -5.25 0.37
C GLY A 399 21.09 -5.71 0.55
N GLU A 400 20.27 -4.91 1.18
CA GLU A 400 18.81 -5.05 1.13
C GLU A 400 18.24 -4.01 0.18
N PHE A 401 17.27 -4.43 -0.64
CA PHE A 401 16.64 -3.54 -1.62
C PHE A 401 15.74 -2.50 -0.93
N ILE A 402 14.90 -2.95 -0.01
CA ILE A 402 14.04 -2.11 0.83
C ILE A 402 14.05 -2.70 2.24
N PRO A 403 14.33 -1.91 3.28
CA PRO A 403 14.21 -2.41 4.65
C PRO A 403 12.75 -2.78 4.94
N ARG A 404 12.53 -3.90 5.61
CA ARG A 404 11.19 -4.35 6.01
C ARG A 404 10.57 -3.31 6.94
N LEU A 405 9.49 -2.69 6.47
CA LEU A 405 8.68 -1.77 7.26
C LEU A 405 7.64 -2.57 8.04
N SER A 406 7.33 -2.14 9.25
CA SER A 406 6.18 -2.68 9.97
C SER A 406 4.92 -1.97 9.47
N GLU A 407 4.07 -2.70 8.75
CA GLU A 407 2.87 -2.15 8.11
C GLU A 407 1.63 -2.17 9.02
N GLY A 408 1.76 -2.65 10.27
CA GLY A 408 0.60 -2.84 11.16
C GLY A 408 -0.39 -3.91 10.68
N ALA A 409 0.00 -4.69 9.69
CA ALA A 409 -0.76 -5.80 9.14
C ALA A 409 0.18 -6.94 8.73
N VAL A 410 -0.34 -8.16 8.69
CA VAL A 410 0.36 -9.36 8.24
C VAL A 410 -0.50 -10.06 7.19
N VAL A 411 0.12 -10.67 6.20
CA VAL A 411 -0.55 -11.56 5.24
C VAL A 411 0.07 -12.94 5.35
N LEU A 412 -0.77 -13.93 5.63
CA LEU A 412 -0.39 -15.34 5.54
C LEU A 412 -0.90 -15.87 4.20
N ASN A 413 0.01 -16.09 3.27
CA ASN A 413 -0.31 -16.72 1.99
C ASN A 413 -0.32 -18.23 2.21
N THR A 414 -1.48 -18.84 2.07
CA THR A 414 -1.65 -20.29 2.27
C THR A 414 -1.84 -21.00 0.96
N ILE A 415 -1.16 -22.12 0.80
CA ILE A 415 -1.24 -23.01 -0.36
C ILE A 415 -1.75 -24.36 0.14
N ARG A 416 -2.88 -24.80 -0.39
CA ARG A 416 -3.51 -26.09 -0.10
C ARG A 416 -3.33 -27.05 -1.27
N LEU A 417 -3.84 -28.28 -1.09
CA LEU A 417 -3.83 -29.29 -2.15
C LEU A 417 -4.61 -28.81 -3.38
N ALA A 418 -4.05 -29.00 -4.56
CA ALA A 418 -4.70 -28.70 -5.82
C ALA A 418 -6.04 -29.42 -5.96
N GLY A 419 -7.07 -28.74 -6.45
CA GLY A 419 -8.42 -29.30 -6.62
C GLY A 419 -9.28 -29.32 -5.38
N VAL A 420 -8.88 -28.64 -4.30
CA VAL A 420 -9.75 -28.39 -3.15
C VAL A 420 -10.99 -27.57 -3.57
N SER A 421 -12.18 -27.93 -3.08
CA SER A 421 -13.41 -27.17 -3.38
C SER A 421 -13.43 -25.84 -2.63
N ILE A 422 -14.18 -24.86 -3.15
CA ILE A 422 -14.35 -23.56 -2.49
C ILE A 422 -14.97 -23.74 -1.09
N GLU A 423 -15.94 -24.63 -0.94
CA GLU A 423 -16.63 -24.90 0.33
C GLU A 423 -15.66 -25.43 1.39
N GLU A 424 -14.76 -26.32 0.99
CA GLU A 424 -13.73 -26.85 1.89
C GLU A 424 -12.71 -25.76 2.24
N SER A 425 -12.34 -24.93 1.27
CA SER A 425 -11.46 -23.78 1.48
C SER A 425 -12.07 -22.75 2.44
N VAL A 426 -13.35 -22.46 2.30
CA VAL A 426 -14.11 -21.58 3.22
C VAL A 426 -14.11 -22.15 4.64
N ARG A 427 -14.44 -23.43 4.79
CA ARG A 427 -14.47 -24.11 6.11
C ARG A 427 -13.11 -24.07 6.79
N TYR A 428 -12.06 -24.35 6.02
CA TYR A 428 -10.71 -24.41 6.52
C TYR A 428 -10.19 -23.03 6.95
N ASN A 429 -10.44 -22.00 6.13
CA ASN A 429 -10.06 -20.63 6.46
C ASN A 429 -10.82 -20.08 7.67
N THR A 430 -12.13 -20.36 7.78
CA THR A 430 -12.90 -19.99 8.97
C THR A 430 -12.25 -20.57 10.23
N ARG A 431 -11.79 -21.83 10.17
CA ARG A 431 -11.10 -22.46 11.31
C ARG A 431 -9.74 -21.82 11.62
N ILE A 432 -8.97 -21.43 10.61
CA ILE A 432 -7.70 -20.69 10.81
C ILE A 432 -7.97 -19.35 11.47
N GLU A 433 -8.99 -18.62 10.99
CA GLU A 433 -9.38 -17.32 11.53
C GLU A 433 -9.81 -17.43 13.00
N GLU A 434 -10.63 -18.42 13.34
CA GLU A 434 -11.02 -18.71 14.73
C GLU A 434 -9.79 -18.96 15.60
N LEU A 435 -8.90 -19.86 15.16
CA LEU A 435 -7.69 -20.22 15.90
C LEU A 435 -6.78 -19.01 16.15
N LEU A 436 -6.57 -18.17 15.13
CA LEU A 436 -5.75 -16.97 15.26
C LEU A 436 -6.37 -15.93 16.21
N LEU A 437 -7.69 -15.76 16.18
CA LEU A 437 -8.39 -14.84 17.08
C LEU A 437 -8.43 -15.36 18.51
N GLU A 438 -8.54 -16.68 18.72
CA GLU A 438 -8.49 -17.32 20.05
C GLU A 438 -7.10 -17.20 20.67
N GLU A 439 -6.04 -17.40 19.87
CA GLU A 439 -4.66 -17.41 20.36
C GLU A 439 -4.04 -16.00 20.48
N PHE A 440 -4.45 -15.05 19.64
CA PHE A 440 -3.89 -13.68 19.58
C PHE A 440 -4.94 -12.59 19.76
N PRO A 441 -5.78 -12.64 20.82
CA PRO A 441 -6.89 -11.68 21.00
C PRO A 441 -6.41 -10.26 21.29
N ASP A 442 -5.20 -10.07 21.81
CA ASP A 442 -4.64 -8.76 22.14
C ASP A 442 -3.87 -8.15 20.97
N GLU A 443 -3.48 -8.95 19.97
CA GLU A 443 -2.69 -8.54 18.83
C GLU A 443 -3.53 -8.30 17.57
N ILE A 444 -4.58 -9.12 17.34
CA ILE A 444 -5.40 -9.06 16.13
C ILE A 444 -6.63 -8.20 16.35
N ARG A 445 -6.90 -7.30 15.41
CA ARG A 445 -8.12 -6.49 15.35
C ARG A 445 -9.17 -7.16 14.47
N HIS A 446 -8.78 -7.52 13.24
CA HIS A 446 -9.60 -8.22 12.25
C HIS A 446 -8.75 -9.24 11.51
N VAL A 447 -9.35 -10.36 11.16
CA VAL A 447 -8.78 -11.33 10.23
C VAL A 447 -9.77 -11.59 9.12
N TRP A 448 -9.31 -11.59 7.88
CA TRP A 448 -10.15 -11.88 6.72
C TRP A 448 -9.33 -12.52 5.62
N SER A 449 -9.96 -13.40 4.84
CA SER A 449 -9.28 -14.25 3.88
C SER A 449 -9.90 -14.13 2.50
N ARG A 450 -9.07 -13.99 1.48
CA ARG A 450 -9.47 -14.06 0.06
C ARG A 450 -9.11 -15.42 -0.50
N ILE A 451 -10.09 -16.12 -1.02
CA ILE A 451 -9.97 -17.45 -1.66
C ILE A 451 -10.25 -17.28 -3.14
N GLY A 452 -9.39 -17.83 -4.00
CA GLY A 452 -9.62 -17.84 -5.44
C GLY A 452 -9.69 -16.44 -6.07
N THR A 453 -10.58 -16.24 -7.03
CA THR A 453 -10.63 -15.06 -7.90
C THR A 453 -11.86 -14.21 -7.64
N ALA A 454 -11.73 -12.87 -7.69
CA ALA A 454 -12.83 -11.91 -7.61
C ALA A 454 -13.72 -11.91 -8.87
N GLU A 455 -14.84 -11.17 -8.82
CA GLU A 455 -15.69 -10.88 -9.98
C GLU A 455 -14.88 -10.32 -11.16
N ILE A 456 -14.06 -9.29 -10.90
CA ILE A 456 -13.05 -8.79 -11.83
C ILE A 456 -11.71 -9.39 -11.44
N ALA A 457 -11.14 -10.23 -12.30
CA ALA A 457 -9.89 -10.94 -12.05
C ALA A 457 -8.67 -10.01 -12.07
N THR A 458 -8.53 -9.18 -11.03
CA THR A 458 -7.34 -8.32 -10.85
C THR A 458 -6.14 -9.08 -10.31
N ASP A 459 -6.39 -10.23 -9.68
CA ASP A 459 -5.40 -11.13 -9.09
C ASP A 459 -5.96 -12.56 -9.21
N PRO A 460 -5.76 -13.23 -10.36
CA PRO A 460 -6.30 -14.56 -10.59
C PRO A 460 -5.55 -15.60 -9.74
N MET A 461 -6.29 -16.24 -8.83
CA MET A 461 -5.80 -17.30 -7.96
C MET A 461 -6.67 -18.54 -8.11
N GLY A 462 -6.07 -19.74 -7.98
CA GLY A 462 -6.83 -20.98 -7.85
C GLY A 462 -7.54 -21.07 -6.49
N THR A 463 -8.49 -21.97 -6.36
CA THR A 463 -9.24 -22.19 -5.11
C THR A 463 -8.41 -22.79 -3.97
N GLU A 464 -7.24 -23.35 -4.30
CA GLU A 464 -6.23 -23.83 -3.38
C GLU A 464 -5.41 -22.70 -2.73
N LEU A 465 -5.37 -21.51 -3.35
CA LEU A 465 -4.63 -20.36 -2.86
C LEU A 465 -5.53 -19.45 -2.02
N THR A 466 -4.99 -18.98 -0.90
CA THR A 466 -5.67 -17.99 -0.06
C THR A 466 -4.70 -17.01 0.53
N ASP A 467 -5.08 -15.76 0.53
CA ASP A 467 -4.42 -14.69 1.25
C ASP A 467 -5.22 -14.37 2.52
N ILE A 468 -4.64 -14.63 3.68
CA ILE A 468 -5.23 -14.33 4.99
C ILE A 468 -4.61 -13.02 5.49
N PHE A 469 -5.41 -11.98 5.56
CA PHE A 469 -5.02 -10.65 6.02
C PHE A 469 -5.35 -10.49 7.50
N LEU A 470 -4.36 -10.08 8.28
CA LEU A 470 -4.49 -9.79 9.70
C LEU A 470 -4.22 -8.31 9.93
N SER A 471 -5.25 -7.57 10.33
CA SER A 471 -5.11 -6.18 10.79
C SER A 471 -4.73 -6.20 12.27
N LEU A 472 -3.57 -5.65 12.60
CA LEU A 472 -3.05 -5.71 13.96
C LEU A 472 -3.54 -4.53 14.81
N LYS A 473 -3.64 -4.74 16.10
CA LYS A 473 -3.83 -3.68 17.10
C LYS A 473 -2.53 -2.89 17.30
N PRO A 474 -2.59 -1.70 17.92
CA PRO A 474 -1.37 -0.95 18.25
C PRO A 474 -0.41 -1.79 19.08
N ARG A 475 0.89 -1.68 18.78
CA ARG A 475 1.94 -2.49 19.45
C ARG A 475 1.96 -2.37 20.98
N SER A 476 1.45 -1.25 21.51
CA SER A 476 1.33 -1.04 22.95
C SER A 476 0.33 -1.97 23.65
N GLU A 477 -0.55 -2.60 22.88
CA GLU A 477 -1.57 -3.53 23.38
C GLU A 477 -1.12 -5.00 23.31
N TRP A 478 -0.01 -5.29 22.60
CA TRP A 478 0.48 -6.66 22.41
C TRP A 478 1.01 -7.26 23.70
N THR A 479 0.68 -8.53 23.94
CA THR A 479 1.09 -9.26 25.12
C THR A 479 2.05 -10.41 24.81
N ARG A 480 1.94 -11.04 23.63
CA ARG A 480 2.71 -12.24 23.26
C ARG A 480 4.04 -11.98 22.55
N ALA A 481 4.24 -10.82 21.96
CA ALA A 481 5.44 -10.52 21.18
C ALA A 481 5.90 -9.08 21.39
N ALA A 482 7.22 -8.89 21.45
CA ALA A 482 7.83 -7.56 21.53
C ALA A 482 8.06 -6.94 20.14
N THR A 483 8.16 -7.75 19.09
CA THR A 483 8.39 -7.33 17.70
C THR A 483 7.39 -7.98 16.75
N GLN A 484 7.17 -7.35 15.59
CA GLN A 484 6.30 -7.93 14.55
C GLN A 484 6.87 -9.25 14.03
N ALA A 485 8.19 -9.38 13.91
CA ALA A 485 8.82 -10.62 13.47
C ALA A 485 8.56 -11.79 14.45
N GLU A 486 8.64 -11.54 15.77
CA GLU A 486 8.28 -12.53 16.79
C GLU A 486 6.80 -12.90 16.72
N LEU A 487 5.92 -11.91 16.49
CA LEU A 487 4.49 -12.15 16.37
C LEU A 487 4.18 -13.00 15.13
N VAL A 488 4.75 -12.68 13.98
CA VAL A 488 4.59 -13.45 12.75
C VAL A 488 5.07 -14.88 12.92
N ALA A 489 6.24 -15.08 13.52
CA ALA A 489 6.76 -16.43 13.80
C ALA A 489 5.83 -17.22 14.73
N ALA A 490 5.24 -16.58 15.75
CA ALA A 490 4.28 -17.23 16.65
C ALA A 490 2.97 -17.59 15.93
N MET A 491 2.46 -16.70 15.06
CA MET A 491 1.27 -16.95 14.25
C MET A 491 1.49 -18.09 13.26
N GLN A 492 2.63 -18.10 12.56
CA GLN A 492 3.00 -19.20 11.66
C GLN A 492 3.07 -20.53 12.41
N ALA A 493 3.77 -20.59 13.54
CA ALA A 493 3.86 -21.80 14.35
C ALA A 493 2.49 -22.33 14.80
N THR A 494 1.53 -21.44 15.10
CA THR A 494 0.17 -21.82 15.46
C THR A 494 -0.61 -22.44 14.29
N VAL A 495 -0.39 -21.96 13.08
CA VAL A 495 -1.11 -22.42 11.88
C VAL A 495 -0.40 -23.62 11.23
N ASP A 496 0.93 -23.76 11.39
CA ASP A 496 1.73 -24.90 10.86
C ASP A 496 1.29 -26.25 11.46
N ASP A 497 0.68 -26.26 12.63
CA ASP A 497 0.09 -27.47 13.24
C ASP A 497 -1.13 -28.00 12.46
N LEU A 498 -1.69 -27.22 11.54
CA LEU A 498 -2.82 -27.65 10.73
C LEU A 498 -2.34 -28.47 9.50
N PRO A 499 -2.89 -29.66 9.27
CA PRO A 499 -2.41 -30.55 8.21
C PRO A 499 -2.76 -30.02 6.79
N GLY A 500 -1.87 -30.22 5.85
CA GLY A 500 -2.13 -29.94 4.41
C GLY A 500 -2.04 -28.48 3.99
N LEU A 501 -1.32 -27.66 4.76
CA LEU A 501 -1.03 -26.26 4.48
C LEU A 501 0.45 -26.01 4.30
N ASN A 502 0.79 -25.20 3.29
CA ASN A 502 2.05 -24.47 3.23
C ASN A 502 1.76 -22.98 3.45
N ILE A 503 2.55 -22.32 4.28
CA ILE A 503 2.33 -20.93 4.66
C ILE A 503 3.56 -20.10 4.37
N VAL A 504 3.35 -18.95 3.72
CA VAL A 504 4.37 -17.92 3.53
C VAL A 504 3.84 -16.64 4.17
N ALA A 505 4.58 -16.08 5.13
CA ALA A 505 4.19 -14.84 5.78
C ALA A 505 4.82 -13.64 5.10
N THR A 506 4.00 -12.66 4.79
CA THR A 506 4.37 -11.39 4.15
C THR A 506 3.62 -10.23 4.80
N GLN A 507 3.79 -9.03 4.23
CA GLN A 507 2.98 -7.86 4.58
C GLN A 507 2.28 -7.33 3.32
N PRO A 508 1.15 -6.62 3.43
CA PRO A 508 0.34 -6.24 2.26
C PRO A 508 1.10 -5.45 1.19
N ILE A 509 1.94 -4.48 1.58
CA ILE A 509 2.71 -3.65 0.65
C ILE A 509 3.93 -4.44 0.14
N GLU A 510 4.64 -5.15 1.02
CA GLU A 510 5.78 -6.00 0.69
C GLU A 510 5.38 -7.05 -0.35
N MET A 511 4.28 -7.76 -0.15
CA MET A 511 3.74 -8.75 -1.08
C MET A 511 3.52 -8.13 -2.47
N ARG A 512 2.86 -6.97 -2.56
CA ARG A 512 2.60 -6.30 -3.83
C ARG A 512 3.86 -5.76 -4.51
N LEU A 513 4.84 -5.32 -3.75
CA LEU A 513 6.15 -4.89 -4.30
C LEU A 513 6.90 -6.07 -4.90
N ASN A 514 6.93 -7.21 -4.22
CA ASN A 514 7.57 -8.44 -4.71
C ASN A 514 6.87 -8.95 -5.98
N GLU A 515 5.54 -9.01 -5.99
CA GLU A 515 4.76 -9.38 -7.18
C GLU A 515 5.04 -8.45 -8.38
N MET A 516 5.11 -7.13 -8.16
CA MET A 516 5.40 -6.18 -9.25
C MET A 516 6.86 -6.25 -9.74
N ALA A 517 7.79 -6.59 -8.86
CA ALA A 517 9.21 -6.63 -9.19
C ALA A 517 9.63 -7.93 -9.86
N SER A 518 9.13 -9.06 -9.40
CA SER A 518 9.57 -10.40 -9.78
C SER A 518 8.46 -11.36 -10.21
N GLY A 519 7.20 -10.97 -10.05
CA GLY A 519 6.03 -11.83 -10.32
C GLY A 519 5.80 -12.92 -9.28
N ILE A 520 6.51 -12.88 -8.15
CA ILE A 520 6.40 -13.84 -7.04
C ILE A 520 6.13 -13.11 -5.72
N ARG A 521 5.58 -13.82 -4.73
CA ARG A 521 5.21 -13.26 -3.42
C ARG A 521 6.36 -13.32 -2.40
N SER A 522 7.43 -14.03 -2.71
CA SER A 522 8.62 -14.23 -1.87
C SER A 522 9.82 -13.43 -2.37
N ASP A 523 10.86 -13.32 -1.54
CA ASP A 523 12.09 -12.59 -1.87
C ASP A 523 12.91 -13.25 -2.98
N ILE A 524 12.84 -14.59 -3.10
CA ILE A 524 13.56 -15.37 -4.10
C ILE A 524 12.60 -16.34 -4.78
N GLY A 525 12.55 -16.31 -6.10
CA GLY A 525 11.84 -17.29 -6.92
C GLY A 525 12.80 -18.08 -7.80
N ILE A 526 12.68 -19.39 -7.76
CA ILE A 526 13.40 -20.30 -8.64
C ILE A 526 12.42 -20.84 -9.66
N LYS A 527 12.62 -20.48 -10.93
CA LYS A 527 11.81 -20.95 -12.02
C LYS A 527 12.46 -22.16 -12.68
N ILE A 528 11.71 -23.26 -12.80
CA ILE A 528 12.11 -24.50 -13.44
C ILE A 528 11.27 -24.66 -14.69
N ASP A 529 11.90 -24.75 -15.86
CA ASP A 529 11.22 -24.87 -17.14
C ASP A 529 11.44 -26.27 -17.72
N GLY A 530 10.41 -26.87 -18.30
CA GLY A 530 10.46 -28.19 -18.93
C GLY A 530 9.15 -28.58 -19.59
N ASP A 531 9.14 -29.62 -20.39
CA ASP A 531 7.97 -30.08 -21.14
C ASP A 531 7.21 -31.23 -20.44
N ASP A 532 7.79 -31.84 -19.41
CA ASP A 532 7.22 -32.95 -18.65
C ASP A 532 6.90 -32.53 -17.22
N PHE A 533 5.61 -32.55 -16.86
CA PHE A 533 5.14 -32.14 -15.54
C PHE A 533 5.63 -33.03 -14.39
N ASP A 534 5.73 -34.34 -14.61
CA ASP A 534 6.19 -35.28 -13.57
C ASP A 534 7.67 -35.02 -13.25
N GLU A 535 8.48 -34.74 -14.29
CA GLU A 535 9.87 -34.37 -14.12
C GLU A 535 10.05 -33.01 -13.47
N LEU A 536 9.19 -32.00 -13.80
CA LEU A 536 9.19 -30.70 -13.15
C LEU A 536 8.89 -30.81 -11.65
N VAL A 537 7.89 -31.60 -11.26
CA VAL A 537 7.56 -31.85 -9.85
C VAL A 537 8.73 -32.49 -9.13
N ARG A 538 9.32 -33.56 -9.72
CA ARG A 538 10.47 -34.23 -9.14
C ARG A 538 11.67 -33.30 -8.90
N ILE A 539 11.98 -32.44 -9.88
CA ILE A 539 13.09 -31.47 -9.76
C ILE A 539 12.76 -30.41 -8.73
N SER A 540 11.51 -29.93 -8.66
CA SER A 540 11.10 -28.93 -7.67
C SER A 540 11.22 -29.45 -6.25
N ASP A 541 10.84 -30.71 -6.00
CA ASP A 541 10.99 -31.37 -4.70
C ASP A 541 12.46 -31.55 -4.32
N ASP A 542 13.32 -31.88 -5.32
CA ASP A 542 14.77 -31.99 -5.11
C ASP A 542 15.37 -30.61 -4.73
N VAL A 543 14.99 -29.55 -5.43
CA VAL A 543 15.43 -28.18 -5.15
C VAL A 543 14.93 -27.73 -3.78
N GLN A 544 13.67 -27.99 -3.45
CA GLN A 544 13.11 -27.65 -2.13
C GLN A 544 13.91 -28.29 -1.00
N ARG A 545 14.22 -29.60 -1.10
CA ARG A 545 15.02 -30.31 -0.10
C ARG A 545 16.40 -29.70 0.10
N ILE A 546 17.05 -29.24 -0.97
CA ILE A 546 18.35 -28.57 -0.89
C ILE A 546 18.21 -27.19 -0.23
N LEU A 547 17.17 -26.44 -0.57
CA LEU A 547 16.96 -25.09 -0.04
C LEU A 547 16.65 -25.09 1.45
N VAL A 548 15.88 -26.06 1.94
CA VAL A 548 15.54 -26.19 3.38
C VAL A 548 16.77 -26.34 4.28
N ASP A 549 17.87 -26.90 3.75
CA ASP A 549 19.11 -27.07 4.50
C ASP A 549 20.03 -25.83 4.47
N ILE A 550 19.68 -24.76 3.74
CA ILE A 550 20.51 -23.55 3.63
C ILE A 550 20.28 -22.64 4.83
N PRO A 551 21.33 -22.27 5.59
CA PRO A 551 21.18 -21.37 6.71
C PRO A 551 20.70 -19.98 6.27
N GLY A 552 19.66 -19.45 6.96
CA GLY A 552 19.11 -18.13 6.70
C GLY A 552 17.90 -18.13 5.74
N GLN A 553 17.47 -19.29 5.27
CA GLN A 553 16.17 -19.44 4.62
C GLN A 553 15.05 -19.46 5.67
N SER A 554 13.87 -18.99 5.29
CA SER A 554 12.57 -19.24 5.93
C SER A 554 11.66 -19.86 4.85
N ASP A 555 10.47 -20.17 5.06
CA ASP A 555 9.33 -20.42 4.15
C ASP A 555 9.68 -20.85 2.72
N VAL A 556 10.12 -22.10 2.53
CA VAL A 556 10.36 -22.67 1.20
C VAL A 556 9.11 -23.39 0.72
N ALA A 557 8.42 -22.83 -0.26
CA ALA A 557 7.22 -23.39 -0.87
C ALA A 557 7.43 -23.71 -2.35
N VAL A 558 6.78 -24.76 -2.85
CA VAL A 558 6.71 -25.12 -4.27
C VAL A 558 5.28 -24.88 -4.75
N ASP A 559 5.13 -24.15 -5.87
CA ASP A 559 3.84 -24.00 -6.51
C ASP A 559 3.35 -25.34 -7.08
N GLN A 560 2.09 -25.66 -6.81
CA GLN A 560 1.50 -26.90 -7.29
C GLN A 560 1.03 -26.73 -8.74
N VAL A 561 1.67 -27.46 -9.66
CA VAL A 561 1.33 -27.46 -11.10
C VAL A 561 0.54 -28.70 -11.52
N THR A 562 0.42 -29.71 -10.64
CA THR A 562 -0.28 -30.97 -10.89
C THR A 562 -1.18 -31.35 -9.72
N GLY A 563 -2.04 -32.35 -9.90
CA GLY A 563 -2.86 -32.94 -8.82
C GLY A 563 -4.33 -32.57 -8.87
N GLN A 564 -4.75 -31.63 -9.72
CA GLN A 564 -6.17 -31.33 -9.87
C GLN A 564 -6.88 -32.47 -10.63
N PRO A 565 -7.88 -33.14 -10.04
CA PRO A 565 -8.67 -34.16 -10.72
C PRO A 565 -9.39 -33.55 -11.93
N THR A 566 -9.23 -34.16 -13.10
CA THR A 566 -9.87 -33.71 -14.33
C THR A 566 -10.78 -34.79 -14.87
N LEU A 567 -12.09 -34.50 -15.00
CA LEU A 567 -13.02 -35.35 -15.73
C LEU A 567 -12.91 -35.03 -17.23
N ARG A 568 -12.41 -35.97 -18.03
CA ARG A 568 -12.28 -35.80 -19.48
C ARG A 568 -13.43 -36.50 -20.18
N ILE A 569 -14.26 -35.72 -20.85
CA ILE A 569 -15.35 -36.23 -21.72
C ILE A 569 -14.82 -36.25 -23.15
N ARG A 570 -14.70 -37.46 -23.74
CA ARG A 570 -14.29 -37.63 -25.14
C ARG A 570 -15.51 -38.01 -25.97
N VAL A 571 -15.74 -37.23 -27.00
CA VAL A 571 -16.77 -37.52 -28.00
C VAL A 571 -16.22 -38.55 -28.97
N ASP A 572 -16.97 -39.65 -29.21
CA ASP A 572 -16.64 -40.69 -30.19
C ASP A 572 -17.19 -40.30 -31.58
N PRO A 573 -16.32 -39.97 -32.57
CA PRO A 573 -16.77 -39.53 -33.88
C PRO A 573 -17.54 -40.61 -34.65
N ASP A 574 -17.27 -41.89 -34.43
CA ASP A 574 -17.95 -43.00 -35.11
C ASP A 574 -19.37 -43.19 -34.53
N ALA A 575 -19.50 -43.00 -33.23
CA ALA A 575 -20.84 -43.02 -32.59
C ALA A 575 -21.70 -41.83 -33.05
N LEU A 576 -21.12 -40.64 -33.15
CA LEU A 576 -21.78 -39.44 -33.67
C LEU A 576 -22.29 -39.64 -35.09
N GLY A 577 -21.43 -40.18 -35.96
CA GLY A 577 -21.79 -40.47 -37.36
C GLY A 577 -22.94 -41.45 -37.51
N ARG A 578 -23.12 -42.37 -36.56
CA ARG A 578 -24.25 -43.33 -36.56
C ARG A 578 -25.57 -42.71 -36.18
N VAL A 579 -25.56 -41.70 -35.33
CA VAL A 579 -26.79 -41.03 -34.86
C VAL A 579 -27.03 -39.68 -35.56
N GLY A 580 -26.12 -39.24 -36.42
CA GLY A 580 -26.26 -38.01 -37.20
C GLY A 580 -26.18 -36.72 -36.38
N VAL A 581 -25.52 -36.75 -35.20
CA VAL A 581 -25.37 -35.62 -34.28
C VAL A 581 -23.94 -35.06 -34.41
N SER A 582 -23.80 -33.77 -34.32
CA SER A 582 -22.48 -33.13 -34.35
C SER A 582 -21.78 -33.17 -32.99
N GLY A 583 -20.45 -33.19 -33.00
CA GLY A 583 -19.68 -33.13 -31.75
C GLY A 583 -19.93 -31.86 -30.94
N ARG A 584 -20.29 -30.77 -31.62
CA ARG A 584 -20.67 -29.52 -30.99
C ARG A 584 -21.95 -29.66 -30.17
N GLU A 585 -22.99 -30.25 -30.74
CA GLU A 585 -24.29 -30.48 -30.07
C GLU A 585 -24.11 -31.33 -28.80
N VAL A 586 -23.21 -32.32 -28.82
CA VAL A 586 -22.91 -33.12 -27.62
C VAL A 586 -22.13 -32.31 -26.58
N LEU A 587 -21.18 -31.47 -27.01
CA LEU A 587 -20.39 -30.67 -26.08
C LEU A 587 -21.16 -29.52 -25.47
N GLU A 588 -22.17 -28.98 -26.16
CA GLU A 588 -23.14 -28.00 -25.61
C GLU A 588 -23.93 -28.54 -24.39
N PHE A 589 -24.03 -29.87 -24.24
CA PHE A 589 -24.57 -30.50 -23.02
C PHE A 589 -23.57 -30.52 -21.84
N VAL A 590 -22.30 -30.31 -22.12
CA VAL A 590 -21.23 -30.29 -21.09
C VAL A 590 -21.03 -28.89 -20.57
N GLU A 591 -21.27 -27.91 -21.43
CA GLU A 591 -21.20 -26.48 -21.09
C GLU A 591 -22.41 -26.04 -20.24
#